data_93b49362c5bbb7fbe0128ff49c372f84
#
_entry.id   93b49362c5bbb7fbe0128ff49c372f84
#
_cell.length_a   1.000
_cell.length_b   1.000
_cell.length_c   1.000
_cell.angle_alpha   90.00
_cell.angle_beta   90.00
_cell.angle_gamma   90.00
#
_symmetry.space_group_name_H-M   'P 1'
#
loop_
_entity.id
_entity.type
_entity.pdbx_description
1 polymer ?
#
loop_
_entity_poly.entity_id
_entity_poly.type
_entity_poly.pdbx_seq_one_letter_code
_entity_poly.pdbx_strand_id
1 'polypeptide(L)'
;ERLVGSEMCIRDSKSSALFSDVSEKTIVWMSHFDYISQIAPGFKIVAHTADCPVAAAECTEKNLYAIQFHPEVLHTQEGTKMLHNFVRGVCGCAGTWKMDAFVENTIKEIREKVGSGKVLLALSGGVDSSVAAGLLSRAIGKQLTCVFVDHGLLRKDEGDEVESVFGPEGQFDLNFIRVNAQERYYSKLAGVTEPEAKRKIIGEEFIRVFEEEAKKIGAVDFLAQGTIYPDVVESGLGGESAVIKSHHNVGGLPDFVDFKEIIEPLRNLFKDEVRKAGLELGIPEHLSLIHI
;
A
#
# COMPACT_ATOMS: atom_id res chain seq x y z
N GLU A 1 27.00 -21.72 -2.14
CA GLU A 1 26.99 -20.73 -3.27
C GLU A 1 25.56 -20.41 -3.61
N ARG A 2 25.20 -19.14 -3.60
CA ARG A 2 23.88 -18.69 -4.07
C ARG A 2 23.85 -18.84 -5.57
N LEU A 3 22.95 -19.68 -6.09
CA LEU A 3 22.66 -19.75 -7.51
C LEU A 3 21.96 -18.45 -7.92
N VAL A 4 22.68 -17.63 -8.67
CA VAL A 4 22.21 -16.32 -9.14
C VAL A 4 22.09 -16.42 -10.66
N GLY A 5 20.85 -16.42 -11.16
CA GLY A 5 20.55 -16.44 -12.60
C GLY A 5 20.90 -17.76 -13.28
N SER A 6 19.98 -18.71 -13.33
CA SER A 6 20.14 -19.98 -14.03
C SER A 6 19.35 -19.98 -15.34
N GLU A 7 19.97 -20.48 -16.43
CA GLU A 7 19.25 -20.79 -17.66
C GLU A 7 18.27 -21.94 -17.40
N MET A 8 16.99 -21.69 -17.57
CA MET A 8 15.94 -22.69 -17.45
C MET A 8 15.57 -23.22 -18.83
N CYS A 9 15.54 -24.54 -18.95
CA CYS A 9 15.00 -25.22 -20.12
C CYS A 9 13.61 -25.74 -19.83
N ILE A 10 12.64 -25.38 -20.65
CA ILE A 10 11.25 -25.82 -20.57
C ILE A 10 11.13 -27.12 -21.38
N ARG A 11 10.75 -28.23 -20.74
CA ARG A 11 10.68 -29.54 -21.39
C ARG A 11 9.49 -29.69 -22.37
N ASP A 12 8.39 -29.00 -22.07
CA ASP A 12 7.12 -29.19 -22.79
C ASP A 12 6.34 -27.86 -22.81
N SER A 13 6.94 -26.80 -23.39
CA SER A 13 6.33 -25.47 -23.47
C SER A 13 4.94 -25.48 -24.12
N LYS A 14 4.71 -26.40 -25.05
CA LYS A 14 3.43 -26.50 -25.78
C LYS A 14 2.30 -27.17 -24.98
N SER A 15 2.60 -27.84 -23.89
CA SER A 15 1.60 -28.59 -23.09
C SER A 15 1.30 -27.97 -21.73
N SER A 16 2.19 -27.12 -21.19
CA SER A 16 1.96 -26.47 -19.89
C SER A 16 1.30 -25.11 -20.07
N ALA A 17 0.14 -24.91 -19.43
CA ALA A 17 -0.55 -23.64 -19.41
C ALA A 17 0.31 -22.52 -18.80
N LEU A 18 1.18 -22.84 -17.84
CA LEU A 18 2.07 -21.89 -17.16
C LEU A 18 3.08 -21.26 -18.12
N PHE A 19 3.56 -22.01 -19.11
CA PHE A 19 4.61 -21.61 -20.05
C PHE A 19 4.09 -21.27 -21.46
N SER A 20 2.79 -21.00 -21.61
CA SER A 20 2.23 -20.54 -22.88
C SER A 20 2.96 -19.28 -23.35
N ASP A 21 3.44 -19.28 -24.61
CA ASP A 21 4.21 -18.19 -25.22
C ASP A 21 5.50 -17.79 -24.48
N VAL A 22 6.00 -18.62 -23.57
CA VAL A 22 7.31 -18.46 -22.95
C VAL A 22 8.36 -19.16 -23.81
N SER A 23 9.53 -18.54 -23.94
CA SER A 23 10.66 -19.10 -24.72
C SER A 23 11.11 -20.44 -24.14
N GLU A 24 11.44 -21.42 -25.01
CA GLU A 24 11.91 -22.74 -24.57
C GLU A 24 13.12 -22.69 -23.64
N LYS A 25 13.93 -21.64 -23.77
CA LYS A 25 15.03 -21.30 -22.89
C LYS A 25 14.90 -19.87 -22.41
N THR A 26 14.94 -19.69 -21.12
CA THR A 26 14.84 -18.36 -20.48
C THR A 26 15.66 -18.32 -19.21
N ILE A 27 16.03 -17.13 -18.75
CA ILE A 27 16.78 -16.95 -17.50
C ILE A 27 15.80 -16.75 -16.37
N VAL A 28 15.99 -17.54 -15.29
CA VAL A 28 15.21 -17.45 -14.06
C VAL A 28 16.11 -17.20 -12.86
N TRP A 29 15.59 -16.48 -11.87
CA TRP A 29 16.27 -16.21 -10.62
C TRP A 29 15.93 -17.29 -9.60
N MET A 30 16.97 -17.94 -9.09
CA MET A 30 16.87 -18.97 -8.06
C MET A 30 17.61 -18.54 -6.80
N SER A 31 16.99 -18.70 -5.64
CA SER A 31 17.56 -18.36 -4.33
C SER A 31 17.12 -19.40 -3.30
N HIS A 32 17.66 -20.62 -3.42
CA HIS A 32 17.36 -21.75 -2.52
C HIS A 32 18.60 -22.63 -2.34
N PHE A 33 18.62 -23.38 -1.23
CA PHE A 33 19.66 -24.40 -0.96
C PHE A 33 19.18 -25.80 -1.31
N ASP A 34 17.88 -26.06 -1.10
CA ASP A 34 17.27 -27.35 -1.33
C ASP A 34 16.50 -27.35 -2.66
N TYR A 35 16.40 -28.50 -3.27
CA TYR A 35 15.62 -28.73 -4.47
C TYR A 35 14.87 -30.07 -4.41
N ILE A 36 13.84 -30.21 -5.22
CA ILE A 36 13.06 -31.45 -5.30
C ILE A 36 13.88 -32.47 -6.10
N SER A 37 14.37 -33.50 -5.42
CA SER A 37 15.10 -34.63 -6.05
C SER A 37 14.17 -35.64 -6.72
N GLN A 38 12.95 -35.80 -6.16
CA GLN A 38 11.92 -36.70 -6.67
C GLN A 38 10.55 -36.05 -6.57
N ILE A 39 9.84 -35.96 -7.71
CA ILE A 39 8.51 -35.37 -7.74
C ILE A 39 7.48 -36.30 -7.10
N ALA A 40 6.40 -35.71 -6.56
CA ALA A 40 5.27 -36.44 -6.01
C ALA A 40 4.51 -37.20 -7.11
N PRO A 41 3.83 -38.31 -6.77
CA PRO A 41 2.97 -39.04 -7.71
C PRO A 41 1.90 -38.13 -8.34
N GLY A 42 1.72 -38.26 -9.65
CA GLY A 42 0.77 -37.46 -10.43
C GLY A 42 1.29 -36.12 -10.95
N PHE A 43 2.50 -35.71 -10.52
CA PHE A 43 3.16 -34.52 -11.08
C PHE A 43 4.03 -34.88 -12.28
N LYS A 44 4.13 -33.93 -13.22
CA LYS A 44 4.99 -33.98 -14.39
C LYS A 44 6.01 -32.81 -14.29
N ILE A 45 7.28 -33.09 -14.56
CA ILE A 45 8.31 -32.04 -14.65
C ILE A 45 8.11 -31.28 -15.97
N VAL A 46 7.94 -29.96 -15.89
CA VAL A 46 7.72 -29.09 -17.06
C VAL A 46 8.89 -28.14 -17.33
N ALA A 47 9.76 -27.93 -16.35
CA ALA A 47 10.99 -27.17 -16.55
C ALA A 47 12.13 -27.64 -15.63
N HIS A 48 13.37 -27.45 -16.07
CA HIS A 48 14.60 -27.75 -15.31
C HIS A 48 15.69 -26.72 -15.60
N THR A 49 16.68 -26.65 -14.74
CA THR A 49 17.98 -25.99 -15.01
C THR A 49 19.09 -27.02 -14.96
N ALA A 50 20.34 -26.60 -15.20
CA ALA A 50 21.49 -27.48 -15.08
C ALA A 50 21.64 -28.03 -13.65
N ASP A 51 21.33 -27.21 -12.64
CA ASP A 51 21.56 -27.49 -11.21
C ASP A 51 20.26 -27.84 -10.46
N CYS A 52 19.09 -27.63 -11.06
CA CYS A 52 17.79 -27.92 -10.48
C CYS A 52 16.95 -28.81 -11.41
N PRO A 53 16.88 -30.13 -11.15
CA PRO A 53 16.16 -31.08 -12.02
C PRO A 53 14.66 -30.82 -12.11
N VAL A 54 14.08 -30.20 -11.10
CA VAL A 54 12.66 -29.85 -11.00
C VAL A 54 12.53 -28.35 -10.74
N ALA A 55 12.76 -27.53 -11.76
CA ALA A 55 12.56 -26.08 -11.68
C ALA A 55 11.06 -25.71 -11.71
N ALA A 56 10.27 -26.53 -12.41
CA ALA A 56 8.80 -26.43 -12.39
C ALA A 56 8.18 -27.81 -12.62
N ALA A 57 7.02 -28.01 -11.98
CA ALA A 57 6.23 -29.23 -12.10
C ALA A 57 4.73 -28.91 -12.05
N GLU A 58 3.92 -29.74 -12.69
CA GLU A 58 2.46 -29.57 -12.70
C GLU A 58 1.71 -30.90 -12.51
N CYS A 59 0.53 -30.82 -11.92
CA CYS A 59 -0.46 -31.87 -11.87
C CYS A 59 -1.78 -31.32 -12.43
N THR A 60 -2.00 -31.46 -13.73
CA THR A 60 -3.16 -30.87 -14.43
C THR A 60 -4.49 -31.42 -13.95
N GLU A 61 -4.54 -32.70 -13.52
CA GLU A 61 -5.74 -33.32 -12.97
C GLU A 61 -6.22 -32.62 -11.68
N LYS A 62 -5.29 -32.04 -10.92
CA LYS A 62 -5.59 -31.34 -9.66
C LYS A 62 -5.45 -29.84 -9.75
N ASN A 63 -5.15 -29.27 -10.93
CA ASN A 63 -4.83 -27.86 -11.13
C ASN A 63 -3.74 -27.33 -10.19
N LEU A 64 -2.69 -28.15 -9.95
CA LEU A 64 -1.56 -27.74 -9.10
C LEU A 64 -0.34 -27.46 -9.97
N TYR A 65 0.26 -26.33 -9.71
CA TYR A 65 1.47 -25.84 -10.40
C TYR A 65 2.50 -25.47 -9.35
N ALA A 66 3.74 -25.88 -9.54
CA ALA A 66 4.84 -25.63 -8.64
C ALA A 66 6.05 -25.08 -9.41
N ILE A 67 6.67 -24.05 -8.87
CA ILE A 67 7.91 -23.45 -9.39
C ILE A 67 8.92 -23.32 -8.25
N GLN A 68 10.20 -23.44 -8.55
CA GLN A 68 11.29 -23.31 -7.58
C GLN A 68 11.97 -21.93 -7.68
N PHE A 69 11.76 -21.21 -8.76
CA PHE A 69 12.34 -19.89 -9.02
C PHE A 69 11.36 -18.76 -8.66
N HIS A 70 11.86 -17.53 -8.66
CA HIS A 70 11.10 -16.31 -8.38
C HIS A 70 10.62 -15.66 -9.68
N PRO A 71 9.36 -15.83 -10.10
CA PRO A 71 8.83 -15.20 -11.31
C PRO A 71 8.55 -13.70 -11.14
N GLU A 72 8.43 -13.23 -9.90
CA GLU A 72 8.08 -11.85 -9.55
C GLU A 72 9.25 -10.86 -9.65
N VAL A 73 10.48 -11.36 -9.68
CA VAL A 73 11.67 -10.49 -9.72
C VAL A 73 12.08 -10.15 -11.15
N LEU A 74 12.64 -8.97 -11.36
CA LEU A 74 13.10 -8.47 -12.67
C LEU A 74 14.18 -9.35 -13.32
N HIS A 75 14.93 -10.12 -12.53
CA HIS A 75 15.96 -11.03 -13.03
C HIS A 75 15.40 -12.29 -13.70
N THR A 76 14.12 -12.61 -13.49
CA THR A 76 13.42 -13.64 -14.24
C THR A 76 12.81 -12.99 -15.50
N GLN A 77 13.45 -13.21 -16.66
CA GLN A 77 13.17 -12.45 -17.88
C GLN A 77 11.72 -12.50 -18.36
N GLU A 78 11.06 -13.65 -18.27
CA GLU A 78 9.67 -13.82 -18.70
C GLU A 78 8.71 -14.13 -17.52
N GLY A 79 9.11 -13.76 -16.29
CA GLY A 79 8.36 -14.06 -15.08
C GLY A 79 6.95 -13.45 -15.07
N THR A 80 6.81 -12.20 -15.52
CA THR A 80 5.50 -11.54 -15.65
C THR A 80 4.56 -12.31 -16.59
N LYS A 81 5.07 -12.88 -17.68
CA LYS A 81 4.27 -13.69 -18.61
C LYS A 81 3.82 -15.00 -17.95
N MET A 82 4.70 -15.66 -17.18
CA MET A 82 4.36 -16.87 -16.43
C MET A 82 3.29 -16.59 -15.36
N LEU A 83 3.42 -15.51 -14.60
CA LEU A 83 2.41 -15.06 -13.64
C LEU A 83 1.08 -14.74 -14.33
N HIS A 84 1.10 -14.05 -15.47
CA HIS A 84 -0.08 -13.77 -16.26
C HIS A 84 -0.76 -15.07 -16.72
N ASN A 85 0.00 -16.02 -17.24
CA ASN A 85 -0.52 -17.32 -17.69
C ASN A 85 -1.20 -18.08 -16.56
N PHE A 86 -0.61 -18.05 -15.35
CA PHE A 86 -1.19 -18.67 -14.16
C PHE A 86 -2.50 -17.98 -13.78
N VAL A 87 -2.46 -16.65 -13.57
CA VAL A 87 -3.62 -15.89 -13.07
C VAL A 87 -4.77 -15.88 -14.08
N ARG A 88 -4.46 -15.69 -15.36
CA ARG A 88 -5.48 -15.58 -16.42
C ARG A 88 -5.84 -16.94 -17.03
N GLY A 89 -4.82 -17.74 -17.34
CA GLY A 89 -5.02 -19.02 -18.02
C GLY A 89 -5.47 -20.12 -17.09
N VAL A 90 -4.78 -20.30 -15.95
CA VAL A 90 -5.09 -21.39 -15.02
C VAL A 90 -6.22 -21.00 -14.08
N CYS A 91 -6.12 -19.83 -13.41
CA CYS A 91 -7.12 -19.38 -12.43
C CYS A 91 -8.37 -18.77 -13.08
N GLY A 92 -8.34 -18.42 -14.38
CA GLY A 92 -9.47 -17.82 -15.09
C GLY A 92 -9.87 -16.43 -14.58
N CYS A 93 -8.97 -15.70 -13.92
CA CYS A 93 -9.26 -14.36 -13.41
C CYS A 93 -9.58 -13.39 -14.55
N ALA A 94 -10.72 -12.73 -14.50
CA ALA A 94 -11.21 -11.87 -15.58
C ALA A 94 -10.43 -10.55 -15.74
N GLY A 95 -9.62 -10.12 -14.74
CA GLY A 95 -8.84 -8.87 -14.78
C GLY A 95 -9.71 -7.62 -14.84
N THR A 96 -10.81 -7.65 -14.11
CA THR A 96 -11.77 -6.54 -14.03
C THR A 96 -11.38 -5.47 -13.01
N TRP A 97 -10.29 -5.67 -12.27
CA TRP A 97 -9.76 -4.71 -11.32
C TRP A 97 -9.16 -3.52 -12.08
N LYS A 98 -9.84 -2.37 -12.01
CA LYS A 98 -9.43 -1.11 -12.64
C LYS A 98 -9.57 0.04 -11.66
N MET A 99 -8.67 1.02 -11.71
CA MET A 99 -8.63 2.11 -10.73
C MET A 99 -9.79 3.11 -10.89
N ASP A 100 -10.24 3.38 -12.10
CA ASP A 100 -11.43 4.21 -12.36
C ASP A 100 -12.67 3.61 -11.64
N ALA A 101 -12.94 2.34 -11.87
CA ALA A 101 -14.03 1.63 -11.22
C ALA A 101 -13.85 1.54 -9.69
N PHE A 102 -12.61 1.36 -9.22
CA PHE A 102 -12.30 1.39 -7.79
C PHE A 102 -12.66 2.74 -7.17
N VAL A 103 -12.23 3.86 -7.77
CA VAL A 103 -12.49 5.22 -7.28
C VAL A 103 -14.00 5.47 -7.19
N GLU A 104 -14.75 5.15 -8.24
CA GLU A 104 -16.22 5.33 -8.26
C GLU A 104 -16.94 4.50 -7.18
N ASN A 105 -16.59 3.22 -7.05
CA ASN A 105 -17.17 2.33 -6.06
C ASN A 105 -16.84 2.78 -4.64
N THR A 106 -15.58 3.12 -4.37
CA THR A 106 -15.15 3.58 -3.05
C THR A 106 -15.85 4.88 -2.64
N ILE A 107 -16.02 5.83 -3.58
CA ILE A 107 -16.80 7.06 -3.33
C ILE A 107 -18.24 6.73 -2.92
N LYS A 108 -18.86 5.76 -3.60
CA LYS A 108 -20.23 5.34 -3.28
C LYS A 108 -20.31 4.68 -1.89
N GLU A 109 -19.41 3.76 -1.60
CA GLU A 109 -19.32 3.09 -0.30
C GLU A 109 -19.11 4.08 0.85
N ILE A 110 -18.22 5.06 0.68
CA ILE A 110 -18.00 6.12 1.67
C ILE A 110 -19.27 6.93 1.90
N ARG A 111 -19.98 7.32 0.85
CA ARG A 111 -21.25 8.07 0.98
C ARG A 111 -22.31 7.31 1.75
N GLU A 112 -22.48 6.03 1.43
CA GLU A 112 -23.44 5.15 2.10
C GLU A 112 -23.08 4.97 3.58
N LYS A 113 -21.79 4.77 3.88
CA LYS A 113 -21.28 4.55 5.22
C LYS A 113 -21.36 5.80 6.11
N VAL A 114 -20.97 6.94 5.59
CA VAL A 114 -20.89 8.20 6.35
C VAL A 114 -22.27 8.82 6.51
N GLY A 115 -23.12 8.76 5.50
CA GLY A 115 -24.43 9.42 5.51
C GLY A 115 -24.30 10.92 5.79
N SER A 116 -24.92 11.40 6.89
CA SER A 116 -24.82 12.79 7.35
C SER A 116 -23.70 13.02 8.39
N GLY A 117 -22.87 12.02 8.68
CA GLY A 117 -21.83 12.09 9.70
C GLY A 117 -20.65 12.98 9.28
N LYS A 118 -19.83 13.33 10.26
CA LYS A 118 -18.59 14.09 10.06
C LYS A 118 -17.37 13.19 10.12
N VAL A 119 -16.42 13.43 9.25
CA VAL A 119 -15.18 12.67 9.14
C VAL A 119 -13.98 13.56 9.43
N LEU A 120 -13.05 13.07 10.26
CA LEU A 120 -11.78 13.71 10.54
C LEU A 120 -10.65 12.90 9.91
N LEU A 121 -9.72 13.55 9.23
CA LEU A 121 -8.54 12.93 8.63
C LEU A 121 -7.28 13.68 9.05
N ALA A 122 -6.29 12.95 9.54
CA ALA A 122 -4.94 13.47 9.71
C ALA A 122 -4.22 13.45 8.35
N LEU A 123 -3.99 14.63 7.78
CA LEU A 123 -3.30 14.80 6.50
C LEU A 123 -1.82 15.00 6.75
N SER A 124 -0.98 14.05 6.37
CA SER A 124 0.47 14.08 6.61
C SER A 124 1.27 14.71 5.45
N GLY A 125 0.62 15.03 4.32
CA GLY A 125 1.30 15.44 3.09
C GLY A 125 1.83 14.26 2.26
N GLY A 126 1.84 13.04 2.79
CA GLY A 126 2.20 11.85 2.04
C GLY A 126 1.11 11.40 1.06
N VAL A 127 1.50 10.63 0.03
CA VAL A 127 0.59 10.18 -1.04
C VAL A 127 -0.66 9.48 -0.52
N ASP A 128 -0.54 8.62 0.49
CA ASP A 128 -1.67 7.82 0.98
C ASP A 128 -2.74 8.70 1.65
N SER A 129 -2.34 9.58 2.55
CA SER A 129 -3.25 10.52 3.20
C SER A 129 -3.87 11.50 2.20
N SER A 130 -3.11 11.92 1.17
CA SER A 130 -3.60 12.80 0.11
C SER A 130 -4.65 12.11 -0.78
N VAL A 131 -4.43 10.86 -1.15
CA VAL A 131 -5.40 10.08 -1.95
C VAL A 131 -6.66 9.78 -1.13
N ALA A 132 -6.50 9.44 0.16
CA ALA A 132 -7.63 9.29 1.07
C ALA A 132 -8.44 10.59 1.19
N ALA A 133 -7.78 11.75 1.33
CA ALA A 133 -8.43 13.06 1.36
C ALA A 133 -9.21 13.34 0.07
N GLY A 134 -8.62 13.04 -1.09
CA GLY A 134 -9.27 13.21 -2.39
C GLY A 134 -10.53 12.35 -2.56
N LEU A 135 -10.47 11.06 -2.18
CA LEU A 135 -11.62 10.15 -2.20
C LEU A 135 -12.75 10.64 -1.28
N LEU A 136 -12.39 10.96 -0.04
CA LEU A 136 -13.33 11.45 0.97
C LEU A 136 -13.96 12.79 0.54
N SER A 137 -13.16 13.73 0.05
CA SER A 137 -13.67 15.02 -0.45
C SER A 137 -14.70 14.83 -1.57
N ARG A 138 -14.42 13.98 -2.55
CA ARG A 138 -15.39 13.68 -3.63
C ARG A 138 -16.63 12.93 -3.13
N ALA A 139 -16.50 12.17 -2.07
CA ALA A 139 -17.62 11.42 -1.51
C ALA A 139 -18.55 12.31 -0.68
N ILE A 140 -18.02 13.12 0.24
CA ILE A 140 -18.76 13.76 1.33
C ILE A 140 -18.50 15.28 1.45
N GLY A 141 -17.64 15.86 0.63
CA GLY A 141 -17.38 17.31 0.61
C GLY A 141 -17.04 17.89 2.00
N LYS A 142 -17.71 18.95 2.39
CA LYS A 142 -17.50 19.68 3.67
C LYS A 142 -17.83 18.88 4.95
N GLN A 143 -18.33 17.66 4.86
CA GLN A 143 -18.40 16.77 6.01
C GLN A 143 -17.00 16.26 6.42
N LEU A 144 -16.00 16.36 5.52
CA LEU A 144 -14.62 16.06 5.77
C LEU A 144 -13.87 17.27 6.36
N THR A 145 -13.17 17.05 7.46
CA THR A 145 -12.17 17.98 8.00
C THR A 145 -10.79 17.32 7.97
N CYS A 146 -9.86 17.93 7.27
CA CYS A 146 -8.46 17.52 7.22
C CYS A 146 -7.61 18.41 8.14
N VAL A 147 -6.86 17.81 9.05
CA VAL A 147 -5.90 18.50 9.90
C VAL A 147 -4.49 18.17 9.40
N PHE A 148 -3.79 19.20 8.95
CA PHE A 148 -2.39 19.14 8.53
C PHE A 148 -1.50 19.78 9.60
N VAL A 149 -0.58 19.01 10.15
CA VAL A 149 0.35 19.49 11.20
C VAL A 149 1.69 19.85 10.56
N ASP A 150 1.96 21.16 10.48
CA ASP A 150 3.28 21.66 10.09
C ASP A 150 4.23 21.64 11.30
N HIS A 151 5.01 20.58 11.36
CA HIS A 151 5.95 20.29 12.44
C HIS A 151 7.36 20.85 12.19
N GLY A 152 7.58 21.56 11.09
CA GLY A 152 8.88 22.17 10.73
C GLY A 152 9.97 21.18 10.27
N LEU A 153 9.62 19.89 10.13
CA LEU A 153 10.51 18.83 9.62
C LEU A 153 10.07 18.35 8.23
N LEU A 154 9.19 19.13 7.60
CA LEU A 154 8.71 18.88 6.25
C LEU A 154 9.84 19.18 5.23
N ARG A 155 9.67 18.67 4.02
CA ARG A 155 10.49 19.07 2.88
C ARG A 155 10.24 20.56 2.58
N LYS A 156 11.16 21.16 1.82
CA LYS A 156 11.01 22.54 1.40
C LYS A 156 9.68 22.73 0.66
N ASP A 157 8.93 23.74 1.07
CA ASP A 157 7.65 24.17 0.50
C ASP A 157 6.50 23.13 0.57
N GLU A 158 6.74 21.94 1.17
CA GLU A 158 5.75 20.84 1.24
C GLU A 158 4.44 21.25 1.91
N GLY A 159 4.48 22.04 2.98
CA GLY A 159 3.29 22.54 3.65
C GLY A 159 2.45 23.46 2.76
N ASP A 160 3.11 24.31 1.98
CA ASP A 160 2.45 25.24 1.05
C ASP A 160 1.89 24.51 -0.18
N GLU A 161 2.59 23.46 -0.65
CA GLU A 161 2.11 22.57 -1.70
C GLU A 161 0.83 21.82 -1.28
N VAL A 162 0.80 21.26 -0.07
CA VAL A 162 -0.38 20.59 0.48
C VAL A 162 -1.56 21.57 0.61
N GLU A 163 -1.30 22.77 1.14
CA GLU A 163 -2.32 23.80 1.29
C GLU A 163 -2.84 24.31 -0.06
N SER A 164 -2.00 24.42 -1.09
CA SER A 164 -2.43 24.81 -2.45
C SER A 164 -3.41 23.81 -3.07
N VAL A 165 -3.34 22.52 -2.69
CA VAL A 165 -4.19 21.46 -3.23
C VAL A 165 -5.47 21.27 -2.39
N PHE A 166 -5.34 21.28 -1.06
CA PHE A 166 -6.41 20.92 -0.13
C PHE A 166 -6.95 22.11 0.67
N GLY A 167 -6.29 23.25 0.60
CA GLY A 167 -6.71 24.48 1.28
C GLY A 167 -7.93 25.16 0.66
N PRO A 168 -8.33 26.33 1.17
CA PRO A 168 -9.55 27.05 0.72
C PRO A 168 -9.56 27.42 -0.77
N GLU A 169 -8.39 27.67 -1.36
CA GLU A 169 -8.20 27.99 -2.78
C GLU A 169 -7.91 26.73 -3.62
N GLY A 170 -7.85 25.57 -2.98
CA GLY A 170 -7.52 24.29 -3.61
C GLY A 170 -8.69 23.68 -4.39
N GLN A 171 -8.39 22.57 -5.09
CA GLN A 171 -9.35 21.92 -5.98
C GLN A 171 -10.33 20.97 -5.27
N PHE A 172 -10.13 20.70 -3.98
CA PHE A 172 -10.95 19.74 -3.23
C PHE A 172 -11.90 20.45 -2.25
N ASP A 173 -13.18 20.09 -2.30
CA ASP A 173 -14.19 20.62 -1.40
C ASP A 173 -14.15 19.91 -0.04
N LEU A 174 -13.41 20.47 0.92
CA LEU A 174 -13.25 19.97 2.28
C LEU A 174 -12.93 21.11 3.26
N ASN A 175 -12.98 20.85 4.56
CA ASN A 175 -12.47 21.78 5.56
C ASN A 175 -10.99 21.45 5.81
N PHE A 176 -10.12 22.44 5.59
CA PHE A 176 -8.66 22.28 5.78
C PHE A 176 -8.19 23.13 6.97
N ILE A 177 -7.43 22.52 7.88
CA ILE A 177 -6.83 23.17 9.04
C ILE A 177 -5.34 22.91 8.99
N ARG A 178 -4.53 23.95 8.79
CA ARG A 178 -3.06 23.89 8.95
C ARG A 178 -2.68 24.37 10.33
N VAL A 179 -2.01 23.51 11.10
CA VAL A 179 -1.54 23.80 12.45
C VAL A 179 -0.05 24.03 12.40
N ASN A 180 0.42 25.25 12.67
CA ASN A 180 1.83 25.52 12.83
C ASN A 180 2.28 25.07 14.24
N ALA A 181 3.00 23.96 14.29
CA ALA A 181 3.53 23.37 15.51
C ALA A 181 5.07 23.36 15.56
N GLN A 182 5.75 24.08 14.65
CA GLN A 182 7.22 24.03 14.45
C GLN A 182 8.00 24.25 15.75
N GLU A 183 7.74 25.36 16.47
CA GLU A 183 8.43 25.68 17.74
C GLU A 183 8.23 24.59 18.80
N ARG A 184 7.06 23.97 18.82
CA ARG A 184 6.73 22.90 19.75
C ARG A 184 7.57 21.65 19.50
N TYR A 185 7.77 21.28 18.23
CA TYR A 185 8.63 20.17 17.86
C TYR A 185 10.11 20.49 18.05
N TYR A 186 10.55 21.67 17.66
CA TYR A 186 11.96 22.07 17.84
C TYR A 186 12.38 22.08 19.30
N SER A 187 11.54 22.58 20.19
CA SER A 187 11.83 22.59 21.64
C SER A 187 11.96 21.18 22.21
N LYS A 188 11.16 20.23 21.75
CA LYS A 188 11.20 18.84 22.23
C LYS A 188 12.32 18.00 21.65
N LEU A 189 12.76 18.35 20.44
CA LEU A 189 13.84 17.66 19.73
C LEU A 189 15.22 18.23 20.05
N ALA A 190 15.29 19.36 20.73
CA ALA A 190 16.54 20.00 21.10
C ALA A 190 17.43 19.06 21.92
N GLY A 191 18.65 18.81 21.43
CA GLY A 191 19.62 17.91 22.07
C GLY A 191 19.36 16.40 21.89
N VAL A 192 18.28 16.01 21.25
CA VAL A 192 17.97 14.58 20.98
C VAL A 192 18.73 14.16 19.71
N THR A 193 19.67 13.24 19.83
CA THR A 193 20.50 12.75 18.70
C THR A 193 20.09 11.36 18.24
N GLU A 194 19.56 10.54 19.14
CA GLU A 194 19.21 9.16 18.88
C GLU A 194 17.97 9.07 17.96
N PRO A 195 18.05 8.36 16.80
CA PRO A 195 16.98 8.34 15.79
C PRO A 195 15.63 7.79 16.31
N GLU A 196 15.66 6.74 17.11
CA GLU A 196 14.42 6.14 17.64
C GLU A 196 13.72 7.07 18.66
N ALA A 197 14.50 7.75 19.50
CA ALA A 197 13.98 8.75 20.41
C ALA A 197 13.32 9.92 19.65
N LYS A 198 13.93 10.37 18.52
CA LYS A 198 13.31 11.39 17.66
C LYS A 198 11.98 10.93 17.08
N ARG A 199 11.91 9.72 16.53
CA ARG A 199 10.66 9.17 15.98
C ARG A 199 9.55 9.14 17.02
N LYS A 200 9.87 8.66 18.22
CA LYS A 200 8.92 8.56 19.34
C LYS A 200 8.38 9.94 19.71
N ILE A 201 9.25 10.92 19.89
CA ILE A 201 8.86 12.29 20.22
C ILE A 201 7.97 12.89 19.12
N ILE A 202 8.35 12.70 17.84
CA ILE A 202 7.59 13.22 16.70
C ILE A 202 6.19 12.58 16.67
N GLY A 203 6.09 11.27 16.82
CA GLY A 203 4.82 10.55 16.81
C GLY A 203 3.91 10.94 17.96
N GLU A 204 4.42 10.96 19.19
CA GLU A 204 3.65 11.35 20.37
C GLU A 204 3.14 12.80 20.26
N GLU A 205 3.98 13.70 19.74
CA GLU A 205 3.60 15.10 19.63
C GLU A 205 2.56 15.32 18.53
N PHE A 206 2.67 14.58 17.43
CA PHE A 206 1.67 14.60 16.37
C PHE A 206 0.29 14.22 16.91
N ILE A 207 0.21 13.15 17.69
CA ILE A 207 -1.03 12.71 18.32
C ILE A 207 -1.61 13.82 19.19
N ARG A 208 -0.80 14.43 20.04
CA ARG A 208 -1.25 15.50 20.95
C ARG A 208 -1.79 16.72 20.21
N VAL A 209 -1.07 17.17 19.17
CA VAL A 209 -1.53 18.30 18.34
C VAL A 209 -2.84 17.97 17.65
N PHE A 210 -2.92 16.77 17.08
CA PHE A 210 -4.12 16.30 16.40
C PHE A 210 -5.33 16.21 17.36
N GLU A 211 -5.13 15.71 18.57
CA GLU A 211 -6.12 15.67 19.62
C GLU A 211 -6.63 17.06 20.03
N GLU A 212 -5.72 18.01 20.20
CA GLU A 212 -6.06 19.39 20.54
C GLU A 212 -6.96 20.02 19.47
N GLU A 213 -6.65 19.78 18.19
CA GLU A 213 -7.47 20.28 17.08
C GLU A 213 -8.80 19.52 16.98
N ALA A 214 -8.82 18.20 17.16
CA ALA A 214 -10.05 17.42 17.18
C ALA A 214 -11.04 17.92 18.24
N LYS A 215 -10.53 18.29 19.43
CA LYS A 215 -11.35 18.91 20.49
C LYS A 215 -11.99 20.25 20.09
N LYS A 216 -11.26 21.08 19.32
CA LYS A 216 -11.77 22.37 18.82
C LYS A 216 -12.85 22.18 17.75
N ILE A 217 -12.70 21.15 16.89
CA ILE A 217 -13.65 20.80 15.85
C ILE A 217 -14.97 20.31 16.45
N GLY A 218 -14.91 19.68 17.62
CA GLY A 218 -16.07 19.15 18.33
C GLY A 218 -16.44 17.73 17.89
N ALA A 219 -17.73 17.38 17.96
CA ALA A 219 -18.18 16.02 17.68
C ALA A 219 -17.89 15.61 16.22
N VAL A 220 -17.17 14.52 16.08
CA VAL A 220 -16.84 13.86 14.81
C VAL A 220 -17.26 12.40 14.91
N ASP A 221 -17.89 11.87 13.87
CA ASP A 221 -18.45 10.52 13.87
C ASP A 221 -17.42 9.47 13.45
N PHE A 222 -16.51 9.82 12.54
CA PHE A 222 -15.57 8.89 11.94
C PHE A 222 -14.16 9.48 11.89
N LEU A 223 -13.17 8.62 12.15
CA LEU A 223 -11.77 8.91 11.85
C LEU A 223 -11.41 8.23 10.52
N ALA A 224 -10.74 8.95 9.61
CA ALA A 224 -10.21 8.36 8.40
C ALA A 224 -8.69 8.18 8.46
N GLN A 225 -8.18 7.12 7.87
CA GLN A 225 -6.77 6.80 7.79
C GLN A 225 -6.37 6.37 6.38
N GLY A 226 -5.16 6.73 5.98
CA GLY A 226 -4.55 6.34 4.71
C GLY A 226 -3.85 4.98 4.75
N THR A 227 -4.34 4.01 5.53
CA THR A 227 -3.79 2.66 5.63
C THR A 227 -3.85 1.97 4.28
N ILE A 228 -2.77 1.33 3.86
CA ILE A 228 -2.67 0.56 2.61
C ILE A 228 -2.47 -0.93 2.89
N TYR A 229 -2.63 -1.80 1.88
CA TYR A 229 -2.57 -3.25 2.05
C TYR A 229 -1.25 -3.77 2.68
N PRO A 230 -0.06 -3.28 2.29
CA PRO A 230 1.19 -3.64 2.96
C PRO A 230 1.19 -3.37 4.48
N ASP A 231 0.59 -2.26 4.93
CA ASP A 231 0.49 -1.94 6.36
C ASP A 231 -0.36 -2.97 7.12
N VAL A 232 -1.44 -3.44 6.47
CA VAL A 232 -2.32 -4.47 7.03
C VAL A 232 -1.58 -5.80 7.18
N VAL A 233 -0.82 -6.22 6.14
CA VAL A 233 -0.08 -7.48 6.16
C VAL A 233 1.05 -7.45 7.18
N GLU A 234 1.80 -6.35 7.26
CA GLU A 234 2.92 -6.21 8.17
C GLU A 234 2.49 -6.02 9.64
N SER A 235 1.33 -5.41 9.90
CA SER A 235 0.80 -5.30 11.27
C SER A 235 0.30 -6.64 11.82
N GLY A 236 0.20 -7.69 11.01
CA GLY A 236 -0.26 -9.01 11.38
C GLY A 236 -1.73 -9.02 11.83
N LEU A 237 -2.46 -10.08 11.50
CA LEU A 237 -3.79 -10.32 12.08
C LEU A 237 -3.62 -10.75 13.56
N GLY A 238 -3.27 -9.81 14.46
CA GLY A 238 -3.29 -10.04 15.91
C GLY A 238 -2.08 -10.78 16.51
N GLY A 239 -0.89 -10.75 15.90
CA GLY A 239 0.34 -11.33 16.46
C GLY A 239 1.29 -10.28 17.07
N GLU A 240 2.36 -10.74 17.72
CA GLU A 240 3.41 -9.91 18.36
C GLU A 240 4.05 -8.86 17.43
N SER A 241 3.88 -8.98 16.11
CA SER A 241 4.30 -8.00 15.09
C SER A 241 3.55 -6.67 15.16
N ALA A 242 2.41 -6.60 15.84
CA ALA A 242 1.66 -5.35 16.05
C ALA A 242 2.45 -4.31 16.86
N VAL A 243 3.48 -4.74 17.60
CA VAL A 243 4.32 -3.87 18.43
C VAL A 243 5.35 -3.10 17.60
N ILE A 244 5.75 -3.58 16.42
CA ILE A 244 6.83 -2.99 15.61
C ILE A 244 6.33 -1.82 14.75
N LYS A 245 5.03 -1.70 14.51
CA LYS A 245 4.42 -0.64 13.68
C LYS A 245 3.55 0.37 14.42
N SER A 246 3.92 0.71 15.63
CA SER A 246 3.36 1.87 16.35
C SER A 246 3.54 3.22 15.61
N HIS A 247 4.16 3.23 14.42
CA HIS A 247 4.55 4.45 13.70
C HIS A 247 3.65 4.80 12.50
N HIS A 248 2.84 3.87 11.99
CA HIS A 248 1.88 4.11 10.91
C HIS A 248 0.42 3.90 11.33
N ASN A 249 0.18 3.07 12.31
CA ASN A 249 -1.07 3.10 13.04
C ASN A 249 -0.92 4.09 14.19
N VAL A 250 -1.81 5.05 14.25
CA VAL A 250 -2.04 5.86 15.44
C VAL A 250 -2.50 4.91 16.54
N GLY A 251 -1.57 4.13 17.07
CA GLY A 251 -1.75 3.19 18.17
C GLY A 251 -1.83 3.89 19.53
N GLY A 252 -2.52 4.97 19.53
CA GLY A 252 -2.90 5.85 20.62
C GLY A 252 -4.01 6.71 20.09
N LEU A 253 -5.10 6.06 19.60
CA LEU A 253 -6.36 6.78 19.43
C LEU A 253 -6.70 7.40 20.78
N PRO A 254 -7.04 8.70 20.79
CA PRO A 254 -7.35 9.38 22.03
C PRO A 254 -8.54 8.70 22.69
N ASP A 255 -8.38 8.28 23.94
CA ASP A 255 -9.44 7.69 24.77
C ASP A 255 -10.66 8.64 24.97
N PHE A 256 -10.58 9.88 24.49
CA PHE A 256 -11.60 10.90 24.70
C PHE A 256 -12.43 11.26 23.45
N VAL A 257 -12.13 10.70 22.26
CA VAL A 257 -12.97 10.89 21.06
C VAL A 257 -13.64 9.57 20.71
N ASP A 258 -14.94 9.51 20.95
CA ASP A 258 -15.77 8.32 20.73
C ASP A 258 -16.17 8.27 19.24
N PHE A 259 -15.25 7.83 18.38
CA PHE A 259 -15.54 7.60 16.98
C PHE A 259 -16.40 6.36 16.81
N LYS A 260 -17.41 6.42 15.96
CA LYS A 260 -18.24 5.26 15.63
C LYS A 260 -17.44 4.18 14.94
N GLU A 261 -16.56 4.59 14.01
CA GLU A 261 -15.75 3.66 13.21
C GLU A 261 -14.58 4.39 12.54
N ILE A 262 -13.55 3.61 12.14
CA ILE A 262 -12.43 4.07 11.31
C ILE A 262 -12.75 3.79 9.84
N ILE A 263 -12.50 4.76 8.97
CA ILE A 263 -12.63 4.65 7.52
C ILE A 263 -11.25 4.53 6.89
N GLU A 264 -10.97 3.42 6.24
CA GLU A 264 -9.68 3.13 5.59
C GLU A 264 -9.91 2.87 4.08
N PRO A 265 -10.07 3.90 3.26
CA PRO A 265 -10.49 3.75 1.86
C PRO A 265 -9.45 3.06 0.98
N LEU A 266 -8.19 2.99 1.41
CA LEU A 266 -7.06 2.45 0.66
C LEU A 266 -6.59 1.07 1.16
N ARG A 267 -7.28 0.50 2.14
CA ARG A 267 -6.86 -0.72 2.87
C ARG A 267 -6.52 -1.92 1.96
N ASN A 268 -7.14 -1.99 0.81
CA ASN A 268 -6.98 -3.09 -0.14
C ASN A 268 -6.04 -2.77 -1.31
N LEU A 269 -5.40 -1.59 -1.31
CA LEU A 269 -4.52 -1.14 -2.38
C LEU A 269 -3.05 -1.32 -2.05
N PHE A 270 -2.27 -1.69 -3.06
CA PHE A 270 -0.81 -1.52 -3.05
C PHE A 270 -0.42 -0.08 -3.38
N LYS A 271 0.81 0.30 -3.04
CA LYS A 271 1.33 1.67 -3.21
C LYS A 271 1.20 2.19 -4.65
N ASP A 272 1.43 1.34 -5.64
CA ASP A 272 1.32 1.73 -7.05
C ASP A 272 -0.13 1.93 -7.50
N GLU A 273 -1.06 1.21 -6.89
CA GLU A 273 -2.49 1.39 -7.11
C GLU A 273 -2.99 2.68 -6.46
N VAL A 274 -2.50 3.01 -5.26
CA VAL A 274 -2.78 4.29 -4.60
C VAL A 274 -2.36 5.46 -5.47
N ARG A 275 -1.17 5.41 -6.09
CA ARG A 275 -0.70 6.44 -7.02
C ARG A 275 -1.62 6.58 -8.24
N LYS A 276 -2.03 5.46 -8.83
CA LYS A 276 -2.97 5.45 -9.96
C LYS A 276 -4.32 6.05 -9.56
N ALA A 277 -4.85 5.68 -8.40
CA ALA A 277 -6.08 6.28 -7.86
C ALA A 277 -5.91 7.79 -7.63
N GLY A 278 -4.74 8.24 -7.19
CA GLY A 278 -4.40 9.65 -7.05
C GLY A 278 -4.47 10.42 -8.39
N LEU A 279 -3.95 9.83 -9.47
CA LEU A 279 -4.04 10.41 -10.81
C LEU A 279 -5.50 10.51 -11.30
N GLU A 280 -6.31 9.47 -11.09
CA GLU A 280 -7.75 9.49 -11.43
C GLU A 280 -8.52 10.56 -10.63
N LEU A 281 -8.07 10.87 -9.42
CA LEU A 281 -8.61 11.94 -8.60
C LEU A 281 -8.11 13.33 -9.01
N GLY A 282 -7.13 13.42 -9.91
CA GLY A 282 -6.50 14.68 -10.31
C GLY A 282 -5.56 15.26 -9.24
N ILE A 283 -5.05 14.43 -8.34
CA ILE A 283 -4.02 14.86 -7.39
C ILE A 283 -2.73 15.11 -8.15
N PRO A 284 -2.08 16.26 -7.98
CA PRO A 284 -0.84 16.59 -8.67
C PRO A 284 0.25 15.55 -8.43
N GLU A 285 1.04 15.24 -9.48
CA GLU A 285 2.09 14.21 -9.42
C GLU A 285 3.11 14.45 -8.31
N HIS A 286 3.46 15.71 -8.01
CA HIS A 286 4.42 16.03 -6.95
C HIS A 286 3.94 15.63 -5.55
N LEU A 287 2.64 15.50 -5.30
CA LEU A 287 2.08 14.93 -4.06
C LEU A 287 1.89 13.41 -4.15
N SER A 288 1.84 12.83 -5.36
CA SER A 288 1.62 11.40 -5.58
C SER A 288 2.90 10.63 -5.86
N LEU A 289 3.97 11.28 -6.32
CA LEU A 289 5.28 10.70 -6.61
C LEU A 289 6.30 11.14 -5.56
N ILE A 290 7.10 10.18 -5.09
CA ILE A 290 8.30 10.53 -4.32
C ILE A 290 9.28 11.15 -5.31
N HIS A 291 9.63 12.43 -5.12
CA HIS A 291 10.75 13.02 -5.85
C HIS A 291 12.02 12.24 -5.51
N ILE A 292 12.53 11.54 -6.50
CA ILE A 292 13.88 10.99 -6.45
C ILE A 292 14.85 12.09 -6.83
#